data_b28f27eb1b76d8add4d3877e3aed83ce
#
_entry.id   b28f27eb1b76d8add4d3877e3aed83ce
#
_cell.length_a   1.000
_cell.length_b   1.000
_cell.length_c   1.000
_cell.angle_alpha   90.00
_cell.angle_beta   90.00
_cell.angle_gamma   90.00
#
_symmetry.space_group_name_H-M   'P 1'
#
loop_
_entity.id
_entity.type
_entity.pdbx_description
1 polymer ?
#
loop_
_entity_poly.entity_id
_entity_poly.type
_entity_poly.pdbx_seq_one_letter_code
_entity_poly.pdbx_strand_id
1 'polypeptide(L)'
;MFTKAGIAVLTADSLPEVNQTELSKSRLDIVNNYHARMLSSAILCAQSEHLEYVQLVSFGCGHDAYLSDEITRMMKEISGKTPLILKVDESDNQGPLGIRVRSFLETVKMGREKHQKLEVKELQEPYPVKFTKENRKEKIALVPNTSHAFCRIMTAALRGQGIRAVALDIGREEAIRLGKKYVHNDICFPAQIVIGEALAALESGKYDDKDVAIVMGKYVGDCRLTHYGALLRKALDDAGYDHIPILTNDDADSHNMHPGFKLNLASSVKIAFALPMIDVLEELLRKIRPYETVKGSVDEAFDKALDLVIDGLEKSGVLGARKGFKKAISIMKNISYDRTNLKPQILIVGEYLLNFHPGANHDIEKYLEENGFEIIEARMTDVIRKTYFYQDSQIREYHLNKPMDQKIWFRTADMFFDLAHSLTDSIAKGHPLYKPAIRMDDLVKDSDPIIHHTFDAGEGVLIPGEIIHHAKHGCKYFLILQPFGCLPNHVVGRGISKKLKEMYPNAQILPLDYDPDVSFANIENRLQMLVMNAKQEILEENEERDRRRSHHYMESDKKTYHRKKYGVEKTSGV
;
A
#
# COMPACT_ATOMS: atom_id res chain seq x y z
N MET A 1 -1.25 -35.30 -19.75
CA MET A 1 -0.39 -36.13 -18.86
C MET A 1 -1.24 -37.17 -18.11
N PHE A 2 -2.25 -36.78 -17.33
CA PHE A 2 -3.06 -37.73 -16.54
C PHE A 2 -3.82 -38.74 -17.38
N THR A 3 -4.48 -38.35 -18.46
CA THR A 3 -5.19 -39.25 -19.38
C THR A 3 -4.28 -40.29 -20.03
N LYS A 4 -3.02 -39.91 -20.34
CA LYS A 4 -2.01 -40.89 -20.84
C LYS A 4 -1.58 -41.89 -19.78
N ALA A 5 -1.77 -41.56 -18.50
CA ALA A 5 -1.53 -42.47 -17.37
C ALA A 5 -2.77 -43.27 -16.95
N GLY A 6 -3.86 -43.24 -17.73
CA GLY A 6 -5.09 -43.97 -17.45
C GLY A 6 -5.98 -43.31 -16.36
N ILE A 7 -5.74 -42.06 -16.03
CA ILE A 7 -6.50 -41.34 -15.00
C ILE A 7 -7.57 -40.45 -15.67
N ALA A 8 -8.82 -40.56 -15.19
CA ALA A 8 -9.89 -39.67 -15.58
C ALA A 8 -9.67 -38.25 -15.00
N VAL A 9 -9.92 -37.22 -15.81
CA VAL A 9 -9.75 -35.83 -15.42
C VAL A 9 -11.13 -35.16 -15.39
N LEU A 10 -11.44 -34.56 -14.26
CA LEU A 10 -12.63 -33.71 -14.04
C LEU A 10 -12.18 -32.27 -13.82
N THR A 11 -12.96 -31.32 -14.28
CA THR A 11 -12.80 -29.91 -13.88
C THR A 11 -13.63 -29.63 -12.63
N ALA A 12 -13.29 -28.58 -11.87
CA ALA A 12 -14.06 -28.19 -10.69
C ALA A 12 -15.56 -27.99 -10.99
N ASP A 13 -15.87 -27.46 -12.18
CA ASP A 13 -17.26 -27.24 -12.64
C ASP A 13 -18.05 -28.53 -12.86
N SER A 14 -17.38 -29.69 -12.93
CA SER A 14 -18.03 -31.00 -13.10
C SER A 14 -18.52 -31.62 -11.79
N LEU A 15 -18.23 -30.98 -10.64
CA LEU A 15 -18.65 -31.46 -9.33
C LEU A 15 -20.00 -30.85 -8.94
N PRO A 16 -21.09 -31.65 -8.79
CA PRO A 16 -22.45 -31.12 -8.54
C PRO A 16 -22.55 -30.29 -7.26
N GLU A 17 -21.85 -30.69 -6.20
CA GLU A 17 -21.93 -30.06 -4.88
C GLU A 17 -21.00 -28.85 -4.71
N VAL A 18 -20.24 -28.47 -5.74
CA VAL A 18 -19.21 -27.41 -5.63
C VAL A 18 -19.75 -26.07 -5.13
N ASN A 19 -21.00 -25.74 -5.49
CA ASN A 19 -21.66 -24.51 -5.06
C ASN A 19 -22.44 -24.64 -3.72
N GLN A 20 -22.44 -25.83 -3.12
CA GLN A 20 -23.17 -26.11 -1.88
C GLN A 20 -22.20 -26.34 -0.69
N THR A 21 -20.90 -26.38 -0.97
CA THR A 21 -19.87 -26.62 0.05
C THR A 21 -19.76 -25.43 0.98
N GLU A 22 -19.78 -25.68 2.28
CA GLU A 22 -19.61 -24.66 3.30
C GLU A 22 -18.13 -24.23 3.39
N LEU A 23 -17.89 -22.92 3.35
CA LEU A 23 -16.55 -22.31 3.39
C LEU A 23 -16.30 -21.46 4.63
N SER A 24 -17.20 -21.47 5.62
CA SER A 24 -17.10 -20.67 6.85
C SER A 24 -15.84 -20.94 7.67
N LYS A 25 -15.25 -22.13 7.54
CA LYS A 25 -14.00 -22.52 8.21
C LYS A 25 -12.73 -22.26 7.37
N SER A 26 -12.84 -21.50 6.28
CA SER A 26 -11.70 -20.96 5.58
C SER A 26 -11.08 -19.79 6.34
N ARG A 27 -9.73 -19.71 6.35
CA ARG A 27 -9.03 -18.50 6.81
C ARG A 27 -9.24 -17.32 5.88
N LEU A 28 -9.53 -17.62 4.60
CA LEU A 28 -9.63 -16.63 3.53
C LEU A 28 -11.05 -16.08 3.44
N ASP A 29 -11.14 -14.80 3.11
CA ASP A 29 -12.39 -14.20 2.68
C ASP A 29 -12.72 -14.62 1.25
N ILE A 30 -13.97 -14.94 1.01
CA ILE A 30 -14.43 -15.33 -0.31
C ILE A 30 -14.86 -14.09 -1.09
N VAL A 31 -13.93 -13.54 -1.86
CA VAL A 31 -14.15 -12.29 -2.61
C VAL A 31 -14.65 -12.50 -4.03
N ASN A 32 -14.54 -13.71 -4.57
CA ASN A 32 -15.05 -14.03 -5.89
C ASN A 32 -15.40 -15.52 -6.05
N ASN A 33 -16.19 -15.83 -7.09
CA ASN A 33 -16.64 -17.20 -7.37
C ASN A 33 -15.51 -18.17 -7.73
N TYR A 34 -14.39 -17.67 -8.25
CA TYR A 34 -13.22 -18.49 -8.59
C TYR A 34 -12.62 -19.10 -7.32
N HIS A 35 -12.39 -18.29 -6.30
CA HIS A 35 -11.89 -18.75 -5.00
C HIS A 35 -12.85 -19.77 -4.36
N ALA A 36 -14.15 -19.44 -4.36
CA ALA A 36 -15.18 -20.35 -3.83
C ALA A 36 -15.10 -21.74 -4.48
N ARG A 37 -15.05 -21.81 -5.81
CA ARG A 37 -14.97 -23.08 -6.54
C ARG A 37 -13.71 -23.86 -6.26
N MET A 38 -12.55 -23.19 -6.16
CA MET A 38 -11.28 -23.86 -5.86
C MET A 38 -11.28 -24.48 -4.46
N LEU A 39 -11.70 -23.72 -3.46
CA LEU A 39 -11.78 -24.22 -2.08
C LEU A 39 -12.82 -25.32 -1.94
N SER A 40 -14.01 -25.15 -2.51
CA SER A 40 -15.08 -26.17 -2.48
C SER A 40 -14.65 -27.47 -3.12
N SER A 41 -14.04 -27.41 -4.31
CA SER A 41 -13.57 -28.62 -4.99
C SER A 41 -12.45 -29.33 -4.24
N ALA A 42 -11.58 -28.57 -3.54
CA ALA A 42 -10.55 -29.15 -2.69
C ALA A 42 -11.14 -29.89 -1.47
N ILE A 43 -12.16 -29.32 -0.82
CA ILE A 43 -12.89 -29.97 0.28
C ILE A 43 -13.55 -31.26 -0.22
N LEU A 44 -14.28 -31.22 -1.35
CA LEU A 44 -14.92 -32.39 -1.91
C LEU A 44 -13.90 -33.49 -2.27
N CYS A 45 -12.73 -33.13 -2.82
CA CYS A 45 -11.65 -34.08 -3.07
C CYS A 45 -11.08 -34.65 -1.78
N ALA A 46 -10.95 -33.84 -0.73
CA ALA A 46 -10.45 -34.32 0.56
C ALA A 46 -11.43 -35.32 1.24
N GLN A 47 -12.72 -35.16 1.03
CA GLN A 47 -13.76 -36.02 1.58
C GLN A 47 -13.99 -37.32 0.77
N SER A 48 -13.48 -37.41 -0.47
CA SER A 48 -13.71 -38.52 -1.38
C SER A 48 -12.52 -39.48 -1.43
N GLU A 49 -12.76 -40.79 -1.35
CA GLU A 49 -11.73 -41.79 -1.56
C GLU A 49 -11.25 -41.90 -3.04
N HIS A 50 -12.05 -41.38 -3.97
CA HIS A 50 -11.83 -41.56 -5.40
C HIS A 50 -11.27 -40.33 -6.13
N LEU A 51 -11.36 -39.17 -5.51
CA LEU A 51 -10.93 -37.90 -6.09
C LEU A 51 -9.60 -37.43 -5.49
N GLU A 52 -8.73 -36.94 -6.37
CA GLU A 52 -7.50 -36.27 -5.98
C GLU A 52 -7.49 -34.84 -6.56
N TYR A 53 -6.90 -33.89 -5.84
CA TYR A 53 -6.92 -32.50 -6.22
C TYR A 53 -5.62 -32.08 -6.90
N VAL A 54 -5.76 -31.44 -8.06
CA VAL A 54 -4.64 -30.85 -8.80
C VAL A 54 -4.92 -29.37 -9.02
N GLN A 55 -4.05 -28.53 -8.53
CA GLN A 55 -4.11 -27.08 -8.73
C GLN A 55 -3.11 -26.66 -9.79
N LEU A 56 -3.57 -25.96 -10.82
CA LEU A 56 -2.71 -25.25 -11.76
C LEU A 56 -2.47 -23.84 -11.20
N VAL A 57 -1.23 -23.46 -11.08
CA VAL A 57 -0.79 -22.20 -10.45
C VAL A 57 0.05 -21.44 -11.45
N SER A 58 -0.25 -20.17 -11.67
CA SER A 58 0.58 -19.30 -12.48
C SER A 58 1.77 -18.78 -11.67
N PHE A 59 2.95 -18.75 -12.31
CA PHE A 59 4.14 -18.16 -11.68
C PHE A 59 3.90 -16.69 -11.31
N GLY A 60 4.24 -16.31 -10.07
CA GLY A 60 4.05 -14.95 -9.57
C GLY A 60 2.60 -14.54 -9.31
N CYS A 61 1.62 -15.46 -9.44
CA CYS A 61 0.23 -15.19 -9.09
C CYS A 61 0.02 -15.27 -7.58
N GLY A 62 -0.11 -14.14 -6.91
CA GLY A 62 -0.31 -14.16 -5.48
C GLY A 62 -1.68 -14.62 -5.02
N HIS A 63 -2.70 -14.60 -5.88
CA HIS A 63 -3.98 -15.24 -5.59
C HIS A 63 -3.80 -16.76 -5.47
N ASP A 64 -3.10 -17.36 -6.41
CA ASP A 64 -2.79 -18.78 -6.34
C ASP A 64 -1.94 -19.14 -5.11
N ALA A 65 -1.06 -18.24 -4.67
CA ALA A 65 -0.18 -18.47 -3.54
C ALA A 65 -0.95 -18.70 -2.23
N TYR A 66 -1.82 -17.78 -1.84
CA TYR A 66 -2.60 -17.95 -0.61
C TYR A 66 -3.68 -19.02 -0.72
N LEU A 67 -4.25 -19.22 -1.93
CA LEU A 67 -5.18 -20.33 -2.17
C LEU A 67 -4.50 -21.68 -2.03
N SER A 68 -3.28 -21.85 -2.55
CA SER A 68 -2.51 -23.08 -2.44
C SER A 68 -2.21 -23.44 -0.99
N ASP A 69 -1.83 -22.43 -0.18
CA ASP A 69 -1.58 -22.60 1.25
C ASP A 69 -2.85 -23.05 1.98
N GLU A 70 -3.98 -22.39 1.71
CA GLU A 70 -5.25 -22.70 2.37
C GLU A 70 -5.82 -24.04 1.93
N ILE A 71 -5.80 -24.36 0.63
CA ILE A 71 -6.22 -25.67 0.10
C ILE A 71 -5.39 -26.78 0.74
N THR A 72 -4.08 -26.59 0.85
CA THR A 72 -3.19 -27.56 1.48
C THR A 72 -3.55 -27.78 2.96
N ARG A 73 -3.83 -26.73 3.72
CA ARG A 73 -4.29 -26.83 5.10
C ARG A 73 -5.59 -27.59 5.20
N MET A 74 -6.61 -27.16 4.45
CA MET A 74 -7.94 -27.76 4.53
C MET A 74 -7.93 -29.26 4.17
N MET A 75 -7.24 -29.64 3.11
CA MET A 75 -7.13 -31.04 2.71
C MET A 75 -6.40 -31.89 3.75
N LYS A 76 -5.31 -31.35 4.34
CA LYS A 76 -4.58 -32.05 5.42
C LYS A 76 -5.43 -32.25 6.66
N GLU A 77 -6.16 -31.22 7.08
CA GLU A 77 -7.03 -31.30 8.27
C GLU A 77 -8.19 -32.27 8.08
N ILE A 78 -8.84 -32.25 6.90
CA ILE A 78 -9.99 -33.10 6.60
C ILE A 78 -9.59 -34.57 6.55
N SER A 79 -8.49 -34.92 5.87
CA SER A 79 -8.22 -36.34 5.58
C SER A 79 -6.74 -36.71 5.44
N GLY A 80 -5.84 -35.78 5.73
CA GLY A 80 -4.40 -35.98 5.53
C GLY A 80 -3.94 -35.96 4.07
N LYS A 81 -4.86 -35.77 3.12
CA LYS A 81 -4.52 -35.58 1.70
C LYS A 81 -3.76 -34.31 1.43
N THR A 82 -2.95 -34.30 0.39
CA THR A 82 -2.23 -33.12 -0.09
C THR A 82 -2.53 -32.88 -1.57
N PRO A 83 -2.75 -31.64 -2.00
CA PRO A 83 -2.95 -31.34 -3.41
C PRO A 83 -1.67 -31.53 -4.22
N LEU A 84 -1.79 -31.80 -5.51
CA LEU A 84 -0.68 -31.61 -6.44
C LEU A 84 -0.74 -30.18 -6.97
N ILE A 85 0.25 -29.37 -6.63
CA ILE A 85 0.39 -28.02 -7.13
C ILE A 85 1.33 -28.02 -8.33
N LEU A 86 0.83 -27.66 -9.52
CA LEU A 86 1.59 -27.57 -10.77
C LEU A 86 1.76 -26.09 -11.12
N LYS A 87 2.96 -25.58 -10.93
CA LYS A 87 3.33 -24.20 -11.28
C LYS A 87 3.67 -24.13 -12.76
N VAL A 88 2.96 -23.28 -13.49
CA VAL A 88 3.07 -23.11 -14.93
C VAL A 88 3.53 -21.69 -15.24
N ASP A 89 4.46 -21.56 -16.14
CA ASP A 89 4.95 -20.30 -16.70
C ASP A 89 4.93 -20.34 -18.24
N GLU A 90 5.42 -19.33 -18.90
CA GLU A 90 5.54 -19.24 -20.35
C GLU A 90 6.60 -20.19 -20.93
N SER A 91 7.47 -20.76 -20.11
CA SER A 91 8.41 -21.78 -20.54
C SER A 91 7.71 -23.13 -20.63
N ASP A 92 7.62 -23.72 -21.83
CA ASP A 92 6.97 -25.03 -22.05
C ASP A 92 7.82 -26.20 -21.46
N ASN A 93 7.96 -26.22 -20.15
CA ASN A 93 8.74 -27.21 -19.42
C ASN A 93 7.93 -28.48 -19.11
N GLN A 94 7.58 -29.30 -20.14
CA GLN A 94 6.80 -30.52 -19.95
C GLN A 94 7.53 -31.57 -19.13
N GLY A 95 8.87 -31.61 -19.16
CA GLY A 95 9.68 -32.60 -18.45
C GLY A 95 9.49 -32.53 -16.92
N PRO A 96 9.79 -31.41 -16.26
CA PRO A 96 9.59 -31.26 -14.82
C PRO A 96 8.14 -31.47 -14.38
N LEU A 97 7.16 -30.98 -15.14
CA LEU A 97 5.74 -31.21 -14.86
C LEU A 97 5.40 -32.71 -14.93
N GLY A 98 5.94 -33.43 -15.94
CA GLY A 98 5.73 -34.85 -16.08
C GLY A 98 6.30 -35.66 -14.91
N ILE A 99 7.45 -35.27 -14.36
CA ILE A 99 8.04 -35.92 -13.17
C ILE A 99 7.13 -35.72 -11.96
N ARG A 100 6.66 -34.48 -11.71
CA ARG A 100 5.74 -34.16 -10.60
C ARG A 100 4.45 -34.97 -10.68
N VAL A 101 3.84 -35.04 -11.87
CA VAL A 101 2.62 -35.84 -12.10
C VAL A 101 2.86 -37.30 -11.79
N ARG A 102 3.95 -37.90 -12.30
CA ARG A 102 4.26 -39.31 -12.04
C ARG A 102 4.50 -39.57 -10.55
N SER A 103 5.29 -38.73 -9.89
CA SER A 103 5.56 -38.87 -8.45
C SER A 103 4.25 -38.79 -7.63
N PHE A 104 3.36 -37.86 -7.98
CA PHE A 104 2.06 -37.79 -7.33
C PHE A 104 1.21 -39.05 -7.53
N LEU A 105 1.12 -39.55 -8.76
CA LEU A 105 0.36 -40.76 -9.07
C LEU A 105 0.90 -41.98 -8.34
N GLU A 106 2.22 -42.14 -8.23
CA GLU A 106 2.83 -43.22 -7.43
C GLU A 106 2.51 -43.07 -5.94
N THR A 107 2.54 -41.83 -5.40
CA THR A 107 2.14 -41.56 -4.00
C THR A 107 0.70 -41.96 -3.74
N VAL A 108 -0.23 -41.60 -4.62
CA VAL A 108 -1.65 -41.97 -4.54
C VAL A 108 -1.82 -43.50 -4.61
N LYS A 109 -1.12 -44.16 -5.55
CA LYS A 109 -1.15 -45.62 -5.70
C LYS A 109 -0.67 -46.33 -4.44
N MET A 110 0.49 -45.93 -3.90
CA MET A 110 1.03 -46.47 -2.66
C MET A 110 0.09 -46.31 -1.46
N GLY A 111 -0.59 -45.16 -1.38
CA GLY A 111 -1.60 -44.90 -0.34
C GLY A 111 -2.78 -45.85 -0.44
N ARG A 112 -3.27 -46.12 -1.66
CA ARG A 112 -4.38 -47.06 -1.92
C ARG A 112 -3.98 -48.52 -1.66
N GLU A 113 -2.78 -48.91 -2.01
CA GLU A 113 -2.26 -50.26 -1.75
C GLU A 113 -2.14 -50.60 -0.25
N LYS A 114 -1.91 -49.60 0.57
CA LYS A 114 -1.88 -49.74 2.04
C LYS A 114 -3.26 -49.92 2.69
N HIS A 115 -4.33 -49.93 1.92
CA HIS A 115 -5.71 -50.07 2.37
C HIS A 115 -6.08 -49.17 3.56
N GLN A 116 -5.48 -48.00 3.65
CA GLN A 116 -5.86 -47.00 4.67
C GLN A 116 -7.23 -46.47 4.33
N LYS A 117 -8.21 -46.81 5.17
CA LYS A 117 -9.56 -46.22 5.06
C LYS A 117 -9.45 -44.70 5.27
N LEU A 118 -10.07 -43.93 4.39
CA LEU A 118 -10.09 -42.47 4.52
C LEU A 118 -10.84 -42.07 5.79
N GLU A 119 -10.15 -41.44 6.73
CA GLU A 119 -10.75 -40.87 7.91
C GLU A 119 -11.04 -39.39 7.63
N VAL A 120 -12.32 -39.05 7.52
CA VAL A 120 -12.74 -37.66 7.26
C VAL A 120 -13.02 -36.98 8.58
N LYS A 121 -12.32 -35.85 8.83
CA LYS A 121 -12.46 -35.02 10.03
C LYS A 121 -13.12 -33.67 9.64
N GLU A 122 -13.73 -33.04 10.63
CA GLU A 122 -14.19 -31.67 10.45
C GLU A 122 -13.02 -30.68 10.43
N LEU A 123 -13.13 -29.65 9.60
CA LEU A 123 -12.21 -28.52 9.61
C LEU A 123 -12.25 -27.80 10.97
N GLN A 124 -11.07 -27.43 11.45
CA GLN A 124 -10.95 -26.65 12.68
C GLN A 124 -11.28 -25.17 12.44
N GLU A 125 -11.72 -24.50 13.52
CA GLU A 125 -11.93 -23.06 13.49
C GLU A 125 -10.60 -22.33 13.24
N PRO A 126 -10.49 -21.53 12.17
CA PRO A 126 -9.20 -20.92 11.80
C PRO A 126 -8.76 -19.80 12.74
N TYR A 127 -9.69 -19.18 13.48
CA TYR A 127 -9.42 -18.10 14.46
C TYR A 127 -9.97 -18.46 15.84
N PRO A 128 -9.36 -19.43 16.53
CA PRO A 128 -9.91 -19.96 17.77
C PRO A 128 -9.81 -18.96 18.94
N VAL A 129 -8.83 -18.06 18.89
CA VAL A 129 -8.56 -17.13 19.99
C VAL A 129 -9.27 -15.79 19.75
N LYS A 130 -10.17 -15.44 20.68
CA LYS A 130 -10.94 -14.21 20.63
C LYS A 130 -10.35 -13.14 21.52
N PHE A 131 -10.40 -11.89 21.07
CA PHE A 131 -10.08 -10.72 21.88
C PHE A 131 -11.35 -10.23 22.59
N THR A 132 -11.40 -10.38 23.91
CA THR A 132 -12.56 -10.03 24.73
C THR A 132 -12.51 -8.59 25.24
N LYS A 133 -13.56 -8.14 25.94
CA LYS A 133 -13.59 -6.79 26.55
C LYS A 133 -12.57 -6.64 27.68
N GLU A 134 -12.28 -7.70 28.39
CA GLU A 134 -11.27 -7.78 29.46
C GLU A 134 -9.87 -7.59 28.87
N ASN A 135 -9.60 -8.20 27.72
CA ASN A 135 -8.31 -8.12 27.04
C ASN A 135 -7.91 -6.68 26.64
N ARG A 136 -8.85 -5.74 26.56
CA ARG A 136 -8.51 -4.32 26.31
C ARG A 136 -7.53 -3.73 27.33
N LYS A 137 -7.59 -4.17 28.59
CA LYS A 137 -6.74 -3.71 29.68
C LYS A 137 -5.50 -4.57 29.88
N GLU A 138 -5.60 -5.85 29.55
CA GLU A 138 -4.56 -6.85 29.79
C GLU A 138 -3.58 -6.90 28.62
N LYS A 139 -4.10 -7.04 27.39
CA LYS A 139 -3.28 -7.20 26.19
C LYS A 139 -2.88 -5.87 25.55
N ILE A 140 -1.72 -5.88 24.90
CA ILE A 140 -1.21 -4.78 24.09
C ILE A 140 -1.49 -5.10 22.63
N ALA A 141 -2.22 -4.24 21.93
CA ALA A 141 -2.44 -4.33 20.50
C ALA A 141 -1.19 -3.80 19.76
N LEU A 142 -0.43 -4.67 19.14
CA LEU A 142 0.73 -4.36 18.32
C LEU A 142 0.26 -3.98 16.92
N VAL A 143 0.67 -2.83 16.42
CA VAL A 143 0.29 -2.31 15.10
C VAL A 143 1.53 -2.27 14.21
N PRO A 144 1.65 -3.20 13.24
CA PRO A 144 2.72 -3.17 12.24
C PRO A 144 2.65 -1.91 11.38
N ASN A 145 3.80 -1.47 10.84
CA ASN A 145 3.86 -0.24 10.08
C ASN A 145 3.33 -0.39 8.64
N THR A 146 2.57 0.63 8.22
CA THR A 146 2.36 0.97 6.81
C THR A 146 2.96 2.33 6.51
N SER A 147 2.80 3.27 7.44
CA SER A 147 3.46 4.56 7.53
C SER A 147 3.65 4.86 9.00
N HIS A 148 4.81 5.38 9.39
CA HIS A 148 5.11 5.71 10.78
C HIS A 148 4.07 6.65 11.38
N ALA A 149 3.74 7.73 10.69
CA ALA A 149 2.79 8.72 11.16
C ALA A 149 1.35 8.17 11.22
N PHE A 150 0.93 7.41 10.19
CA PHE A 150 -0.39 6.79 10.17
C PHE A 150 -0.58 5.77 11.31
N CYS A 151 0.41 4.90 11.55
CA CYS A 151 0.33 3.92 12.63
C CYS A 151 0.26 4.58 14.01
N ARG A 152 0.91 5.73 14.19
CA ARG A 152 0.81 6.53 15.41
C ARG A 152 -0.59 7.15 15.61
N ILE A 153 -1.26 7.60 14.54
CA ILE A 153 -2.69 8.00 14.62
C ILE A 153 -3.55 6.83 15.02
N MET A 154 -3.37 5.68 14.36
CA MET A 154 -4.15 4.48 14.64
C MET A 154 -4.01 4.07 16.11
N THR A 155 -2.80 4.02 16.64
CA THR A 155 -2.56 3.67 18.04
C THR A 155 -3.15 4.70 19.00
N ALA A 156 -3.06 6.01 18.71
CA ALA A 156 -3.70 7.05 19.51
C ALA A 156 -5.23 6.93 19.51
N ALA A 157 -5.83 6.61 18.35
CA ALA A 157 -7.27 6.39 18.25
C ALA A 157 -7.71 5.14 19.06
N LEU A 158 -6.94 4.06 19.02
CA LEU A 158 -7.18 2.85 19.82
C LEU A 158 -7.03 3.11 21.33
N ARG A 159 -5.96 3.81 21.75
CA ARG A 159 -5.77 4.21 23.15
C ARG A 159 -6.91 5.10 23.65
N GLY A 160 -7.40 5.99 22.79
CA GLY A 160 -8.58 6.81 23.10
C GLY A 160 -9.89 6.03 23.26
N GLN A 161 -9.93 4.74 22.89
CA GLN A 161 -11.03 3.79 23.16
C GLN A 161 -10.76 2.87 24.37
N GLY A 162 -9.65 3.06 25.09
CA GLY A 162 -9.25 2.21 26.19
C GLY A 162 -8.61 0.88 25.80
N ILE A 163 -8.09 0.78 24.56
CA ILE A 163 -7.28 -0.35 24.10
C ILE A 163 -5.81 0.04 24.23
N ARG A 164 -5.01 -0.72 24.95
CA ARG A 164 -3.55 -0.54 24.99
C ARG A 164 -3.00 -0.85 23.60
N ALA A 165 -2.40 0.12 22.93
CA ALA A 165 -1.90 -0.05 21.55
C ALA A 165 -0.53 0.62 21.38
N VAL A 166 0.34 -0.04 20.60
CA VAL A 166 1.70 0.41 20.29
C VAL A 166 1.95 0.20 18.80
N ALA A 167 2.43 1.25 18.11
CA ALA A 167 3.00 1.11 16.77
C ALA A 167 4.36 0.42 16.90
N LEU A 168 4.60 -0.58 16.06
CA LEU A 168 5.89 -1.28 16.04
C LEU A 168 7.00 -0.36 15.49
N ASP A 169 8.24 -0.73 15.77
CA ASP A 169 9.38 -0.09 15.12
C ASP A 169 9.39 -0.44 13.62
N ILE A 170 9.91 0.46 12.80
CA ILE A 170 9.97 0.24 11.34
C ILE A 170 10.84 -0.98 11.05
N GLY A 171 10.24 -1.99 10.43
CA GLY A 171 10.90 -3.24 10.05
C GLY A 171 11.94 -3.02 8.95
N ARG A 172 13.05 -3.71 9.05
CA ARG A 172 14.12 -3.75 8.06
C ARG A 172 14.53 -5.20 7.79
N GLU A 173 15.80 -5.48 7.67
CA GLU A 173 16.34 -6.80 7.29
C GLU A 173 15.76 -7.98 8.09
N GLU A 174 15.62 -7.82 9.41
CA GLU A 174 15.07 -8.90 10.26
C GLU A 174 13.58 -9.17 9.97
N ALA A 175 12.78 -8.13 9.78
CA ALA A 175 11.38 -8.28 9.41
C ALA A 175 11.25 -8.94 8.02
N ILE A 176 12.08 -8.54 7.06
CA ILE A 176 12.12 -9.15 5.73
C ILE A 176 12.50 -10.64 5.83
N ARG A 177 13.52 -10.97 6.62
CA ARG A 177 13.99 -12.36 6.85
C ARG A 177 12.88 -13.24 7.42
N LEU A 178 12.16 -12.75 8.43
CA LEU A 178 11.06 -13.48 9.06
C LEU A 178 9.84 -13.58 8.13
N GLY A 179 9.51 -12.51 7.43
CA GLY A 179 8.46 -12.54 6.42
C GLY A 179 8.72 -13.60 5.34
N LYS A 180 9.93 -13.66 4.79
CA LYS A 180 10.33 -14.70 3.82
C LYS A 180 10.25 -16.12 4.38
N LYS A 181 10.50 -16.29 5.67
CA LYS A 181 10.49 -17.62 6.31
C LYS A 181 9.08 -18.18 6.43
N TYR A 182 8.08 -17.35 6.75
CA TYR A 182 6.75 -17.80 7.14
C TYR A 182 5.64 -17.46 6.14
N VAL A 183 5.89 -16.55 5.20
CA VAL A 183 4.93 -16.17 4.15
C VAL A 183 5.35 -16.76 2.81
N HIS A 184 4.37 -17.19 2.01
CA HIS A 184 4.64 -17.79 0.70
C HIS A 184 5.39 -16.80 -0.22
N ASN A 185 6.40 -17.28 -0.94
CA ASN A 185 7.31 -16.45 -1.74
C ASN A 185 6.63 -15.67 -2.89
N ASP A 186 5.52 -16.18 -3.41
CA ASP A 186 4.77 -15.50 -4.48
C ASP A 186 3.78 -14.44 -3.95
N ILE A 187 3.72 -14.23 -2.63
CA ILE A 187 2.96 -13.14 -2.01
C ILE A 187 3.74 -11.83 -2.16
N CYS A 188 3.00 -10.73 -2.30
CA CYS A 188 3.60 -9.41 -2.45
C CYS A 188 4.49 -9.03 -1.25
N PHE A 189 5.55 -8.30 -1.52
CA PHE A 189 6.53 -7.87 -0.51
C PHE A 189 5.92 -7.11 0.68
N PRO A 190 4.92 -6.21 0.51
CA PRO A 190 4.23 -5.57 1.64
C PRO A 190 3.68 -6.54 2.68
N ALA A 191 3.07 -7.65 2.26
CA ALA A 191 2.60 -8.67 3.20
C ALA A 191 3.74 -9.30 3.99
N GLN A 192 4.86 -9.59 3.32
CA GLN A 192 6.01 -10.22 3.95
C GLN A 192 6.63 -9.32 5.01
N ILE A 193 6.86 -8.03 4.72
CA ILE A 193 7.49 -7.12 5.68
C ILE A 193 6.57 -6.83 6.88
N VAL A 194 5.27 -6.60 6.66
CA VAL A 194 4.31 -6.30 7.74
C VAL A 194 4.13 -7.49 8.69
N ILE A 195 4.04 -8.70 8.14
CA ILE A 195 3.98 -9.94 8.94
C ILE A 195 5.31 -10.17 9.64
N GLY A 196 6.42 -9.93 8.95
CA GLY A 196 7.76 -10.01 9.51
C GLY A 196 8.00 -9.05 10.67
N GLU A 197 7.46 -7.82 10.62
CA GLU A 197 7.50 -6.88 11.75
C GLU A 197 6.79 -7.43 12.99
N ALA A 198 5.62 -8.02 12.79
CA ALA A 198 4.88 -8.65 13.88
C ALA A 198 5.69 -9.79 14.52
N LEU A 199 6.27 -10.67 13.70
CA LEU A 199 7.11 -11.78 14.16
C LEU A 199 8.40 -11.29 14.82
N ALA A 200 9.07 -10.27 14.27
CA ALA A 200 10.25 -9.67 14.85
C ALA A 200 9.97 -9.05 16.22
N ALA A 201 8.82 -8.41 16.38
CA ALA A 201 8.40 -7.87 17.66
C ALA A 201 8.20 -8.98 18.72
N LEU A 202 7.62 -10.12 18.33
CA LEU A 202 7.44 -11.28 19.21
C LEU A 202 8.78 -11.93 19.57
N GLU A 203 9.67 -12.14 18.59
CA GLU A 203 10.99 -12.74 18.81
C GLU A 203 11.95 -11.82 19.57
N SER A 204 11.69 -10.50 19.63
CA SER A 204 12.56 -9.52 20.29
C SER A 204 12.62 -9.67 21.82
N GLY A 205 11.68 -10.38 22.43
CA GLY A 205 11.53 -10.48 23.89
C GLY A 205 11.05 -9.18 24.57
N LYS A 206 10.72 -8.13 23.81
CA LYS A 206 10.19 -6.85 24.31
C LYS A 206 8.75 -6.97 24.82
N TYR A 207 8.02 -7.95 24.32
CA TYR A 207 6.63 -8.21 24.66
C TYR A 207 6.45 -9.66 25.09
N ASP A 208 5.66 -9.89 26.15
CA ASP A 208 5.20 -11.24 26.49
C ASP A 208 4.12 -11.66 25.48
N ASP A 209 4.32 -12.78 24.82
CA ASP A 209 3.43 -13.29 23.77
C ASP A 209 2.01 -13.58 24.28
N LYS A 210 1.85 -13.83 25.59
CA LYS A 210 0.55 -14.02 26.25
C LYS A 210 -0.23 -12.73 26.41
N ASP A 211 0.46 -11.59 26.44
CA ASP A 211 -0.12 -10.27 26.74
C ASP A 211 -0.27 -9.40 25.49
N VAL A 212 -0.20 -9.98 24.30
CA VAL A 212 -0.32 -9.23 23.05
C VAL A 212 -1.50 -9.67 22.18
N ALA A 213 -1.88 -8.78 21.28
CA ALA A 213 -2.73 -9.02 20.13
C ALA A 213 -2.09 -8.27 18.94
N ILE A 214 -2.29 -8.73 17.71
CA ILE A 214 -1.73 -8.06 16.53
C ILE A 214 -2.88 -7.43 15.75
N VAL A 215 -2.74 -6.14 15.42
CA VAL A 215 -3.69 -5.43 14.55
C VAL A 215 -3.23 -5.60 13.11
N MET A 216 -4.13 -6.03 12.23
CA MET A 216 -3.85 -6.17 10.81
C MET A 216 -4.92 -5.41 10.02
N GLY A 217 -4.49 -4.47 9.17
CA GLY A 217 -5.37 -3.80 8.25
C GLY A 217 -5.98 -4.79 7.26
N LYS A 218 -7.22 -4.56 6.87
CA LYS A 218 -7.93 -5.38 5.91
C LYS A 218 -8.64 -4.49 4.89
N TYR A 219 -8.58 -4.88 3.64
CA TYR A 219 -9.32 -4.30 2.53
C TYR A 219 -10.09 -5.42 1.84
N VAL A 220 -11.35 -5.23 1.56
CA VAL A 220 -12.17 -6.26 0.90
C VAL A 220 -12.23 -5.95 -0.59
N GLY A 221 -11.54 -6.74 -1.39
CA GLY A 221 -11.45 -6.57 -2.85
C GLY A 221 -10.34 -7.42 -3.48
N ASP A 222 -9.96 -7.09 -4.70
CA ASP A 222 -8.98 -7.85 -5.47
C ASP A 222 -7.51 -7.65 -5.03
N CYS A 223 -7.25 -6.70 -4.12
CA CYS A 223 -5.95 -6.55 -3.50
C CYS A 223 -5.69 -7.68 -2.49
N ARG A 224 -4.48 -8.21 -2.45
CA ARG A 224 -4.05 -9.27 -1.52
C ARG A 224 -4.12 -8.85 -0.05
N LEU A 225 -4.19 -7.54 0.23
CA LEU A 225 -4.42 -7.00 1.57
C LEU A 225 -5.68 -7.58 2.23
N THR A 226 -6.66 -8.01 1.44
CA THR A 226 -7.84 -8.75 1.91
C THR A 226 -7.45 -9.96 2.77
N HIS A 227 -6.35 -10.63 2.45
CA HIS A 227 -5.94 -11.89 3.06
C HIS A 227 -4.74 -11.76 4.02
N TYR A 228 -4.26 -10.53 4.34
CA TYR A 228 -3.11 -10.36 5.25
C TYR A 228 -3.38 -10.95 6.65
N GLY A 229 -4.62 -10.85 7.13
CA GLY A 229 -5.01 -11.49 8.39
C GLY A 229 -4.86 -13.03 8.34
N ALA A 230 -5.27 -13.66 7.24
CA ALA A 230 -5.14 -15.10 7.02
C ALA A 230 -3.67 -15.53 6.88
N LEU A 231 -2.86 -14.75 6.17
CA LEU A 231 -1.43 -14.99 6.03
C LEU A 231 -0.70 -14.82 7.37
N LEU A 232 -1.07 -13.82 8.15
CA LEU A 232 -0.54 -13.62 9.51
C LEU A 232 -0.94 -14.79 10.41
N ARG A 233 -2.21 -15.27 10.35
CA ARG A 233 -2.64 -16.44 11.14
C ARG A 233 -1.78 -17.66 10.81
N LYS A 234 -1.57 -17.94 9.53
CA LYS A 234 -0.68 -19.02 9.10
C LYS A 234 0.73 -18.84 9.66
N ALA A 235 1.29 -17.65 9.52
CA ALA A 235 2.65 -17.36 9.96
C ALA A 235 2.80 -17.51 11.49
N LEU A 236 1.81 -17.07 12.27
CA LEU A 236 1.79 -17.24 13.72
C LEU A 236 1.64 -18.71 14.14
N ASP A 237 0.78 -19.48 13.46
CA ASP A 237 0.62 -20.91 13.71
C ASP A 237 1.93 -21.67 13.45
N ASP A 238 2.58 -21.39 12.31
CA ASP A 238 3.83 -22.01 11.92
C ASP A 238 5.01 -21.61 12.85
N ALA A 239 4.93 -20.44 13.47
CA ALA A 239 5.92 -19.94 14.42
C ALA A 239 5.64 -20.34 15.89
N GLY A 240 4.51 -21.02 16.16
CA GLY A 240 4.12 -21.45 17.52
C GLY A 240 3.38 -20.42 18.36
N TYR A 241 2.83 -19.38 17.72
CA TYR A 241 2.05 -18.30 18.35
C TYR A 241 0.55 -18.40 18.05
N ASP A 242 0.01 -19.61 18.01
CA ASP A 242 -1.40 -19.90 17.71
C ASP A 242 -2.39 -19.26 18.70
N HIS A 243 -1.93 -18.96 19.93
CA HIS A 243 -2.69 -18.33 21.01
C HIS A 243 -2.85 -16.80 20.88
N ILE A 244 -2.21 -16.15 19.88
CA ILE A 244 -2.28 -14.69 19.70
C ILE A 244 -3.49 -14.32 18.84
N PRO A 245 -4.41 -13.45 19.33
CA PRO A 245 -5.53 -12.95 18.53
C PRO A 245 -5.08 -11.93 17.47
N ILE A 246 -5.69 -11.97 16.29
CA ILE A 246 -5.46 -11.03 15.18
C ILE A 246 -6.68 -10.13 15.06
N LEU A 247 -6.48 -8.83 15.25
CA LEU A 247 -7.53 -7.83 15.23
C LEU A 247 -7.59 -7.17 13.86
N THR A 248 -8.70 -7.34 13.15
CA THR A 248 -8.93 -6.71 11.85
C THR A 248 -9.98 -5.61 11.94
N ASN A 249 -9.98 -4.69 10.99
CA ASN A 249 -10.94 -3.60 10.89
C ASN A 249 -12.21 -3.98 10.11
N ASP A 250 -12.42 -5.26 9.83
CA ASP A 250 -13.57 -5.72 9.07
C ASP A 250 -14.79 -5.98 9.96
N ASP A 251 -15.86 -5.24 9.68
CA ASP A 251 -17.16 -5.45 10.32
C ASP A 251 -17.96 -6.63 9.71
N ALA A 252 -17.56 -7.12 8.53
CA ALA A 252 -18.22 -8.26 7.87
C ALA A 252 -17.90 -9.58 8.60
N ASP A 253 -16.75 -9.68 9.23
CA ASP A 253 -16.43 -10.74 10.20
C ASP A 253 -17.14 -10.54 11.55
N SER A 254 -18.14 -9.71 11.58
CA SER A 254 -18.84 -9.25 12.76
C SER A 254 -19.68 -10.31 13.48
N HIS A 255 -19.43 -11.58 13.22
CA HIS A 255 -19.94 -12.70 14.02
C HIS A 255 -19.35 -12.72 15.46
N ASN A 256 -19.04 -11.53 16.03
CA ASN A 256 -18.44 -11.37 17.33
C ASN A 256 -17.10 -12.11 17.50
N MET A 257 -16.33 -12.21 16.42
CA MET A 257 -15.02 -12.85 16.50
C MET A 257 -14.16 -12.20 17.57
N HIS A 258 -14.19 -10.86 17.65
CA HIS A 258 -13.45 -10.10 18.65
C HIS A 258 -14.37 -9.11 19.41
N PRO A 259 -15.17 -9.55 20.37
CA PRO A 259 -16.13 -8.69 21.10
C PRO A 259 -15.46 -7.54 21.86
N GLY A 260 -14.16 -7.63 22.10
CA GLY A 260 -13.34 -6.58 22.70
C GLY A 260 -12.80 -5.55 21.72
N PHE A 261 -12.85 -5.82 20.41
CA PHE A 261 -12.28 -4.94 19.39
C PHE A 261 -13.34 -4.49 18.39
N LYS A 262 -13.49 -3.18 18.30
CA LYS A 262 -14.28 -2.53 17.24
C LYS A 262 -13.77 -1.11 17.05
N LEU A 263 -13.46 -0.74 15.83
CA LEU A 263 -13.25 0.66 15.47
C LEU A 263 -14.63 1.35 15.46
N ASN A 264 -14.92 2.09 16.52
CA ASN A 264 -16.18 2.81 16.59
C ASN A 264 -16.16 4.08 15.72
N LEU A 265 -17.34 4.60 15.39
CA LEU A 265 -17.50 5.80 14.58
C LEU A 265 -16.66 6.99 15.10
N ALA A 266 -16.56 7.15 16.42
CA ALA A 266 -15.77 8.23 17.01
C ALA A 266 -14.28 8.11 16.68
N SER A 267 -13.73 6.90 16.62
CA SER A 267 -12.34 6.66 16.23
C SER A 267 -12.14 6.83 14.73
N SER A 268 -13.07 6.36 13.92
CA SER A 268 -13.02 6.59 12.47
C SER A 268 -13.03 8.09 12.15
N VAL A 269 -13.86 8.87 12.84
CA VAL A 269 -13.88 10.34 12.72
C VAL A 269 -12.56 10.95 13.18
N LYS A 270 -11.98 10.51 14.31
CA LYS A 270 -10.68 11.00 14.78
C LYS A 270 -9.59 10.76 13.73
N ILE A 271 -9.54 9.57 13.16
CA ILE A 271 -8.57 9.21 12.12
C ILE A 271 -8.76 10.10 10.89
N ALA A 272 -9.99 10.17 10.36
CA ALA A 272 -10.31 10.96 9.16
C ALA A 272 -9.96 12.44 9.29
N PHE A 273 -10.08 13.04 10.49
CA PHE A 273 -9.69 14.43 10.72
C PHE A 273 -8.19 14.61 10.99
N ALA A 274 -7.51 13.61 11.52
CA ALA A 274 -6.08 13.71 11.78
C ALA A 274 -5.22 13.46 10.53
N LEU A 275 -5.68 12.63 9.60
CA LEU A 275 -4.95 12.28 8.37
C LEU A 275 -4.53 13.50 7.54
N PRO A 276 -5.41 14.44 7.14
CA PRO A 276 -4.99 15.62 6.39
C PRO A 276 -3.97 16.49 7.13
N MET A 277 -4.01 16.49 8.47
CA MET A 277 -3.02 17.24 9.28
C MET A 277 -1.63 16.64 9.14
N ILE A 278 -1.54 15.30 9.13
CA ILE A 278 -0.26 14.61 8.93
C ILE A 278 0.24 14.76 7.52
N ASP A 279 -0.61 14.57 6.52
CA ASP A 279 -0.23 14.76 5.11
C ASP A 279 0.40 16.14 4.89
N VAL A 280 -0.16 17.18 5.51
CA VAL A 280 0.42 18.53 5.45
C VAL A 280 1.79 18.60 6.14
N LEU A 281 1.96 17.97 7.30
CA LEU A 281 3.26 17.97 7.99
C LEU A 281 4.31 17.21 7.19
N GLU A 282 3.97 16.07 6.60
CA GLU A 282 4.86 15.28 5.74
C GLU A 282 5.18 16.04 4.44
N GLU A 283 4.20 16.74 3.84
CA GLU A 283 4.45 17.60 2.67
C GLU A 283 5.40 18.75 3.02
N LEU A 284 5.24 19.40 4.17
CA LEU A 284 6.15 20.46 4.62
C LEU A 284 7.54 19.90 4.92
N LEU A 285 7.64 18.71 5.53
CA LEU A 285 8.92 18.03 5.75
C LEU A 285 9.68 17.89 4.42
N ARG A 286 9.05 17.31 3.38
CA ARG A 286 9.67 17.10 2.05
C ARG A 286 9.99 18.39 1.32
N LYS A 287 9.21 19.46 1.52
CA LYS A 287 9.49 20.79 0.94
C LYS A 287 10.59 21.57 1.63
N ILE A 288 10.89 21.29 2.88
CA ILE A 288 11.87 22.05 3.67
C ILE A 288 13.18 21.28 3.79
N ARG A 289 13.15 19.99 4.07
CA ARG A 289 14.33 19.15 4.34
C ARG A 289 15.45 19.25 3.28
N PRO A 290 15.14 19.25 1.96
CA PRO A 290 16.18 19.43 0.95
C PRO A 290 16.89 20.79 0.99
N TYR A 291 16.33 21.77 1.68
CA TYR A 291 16.80 23.16 1.73
C TYR A 291 17.19 23.61 3.14
N GLU A 292 17.17 22.72 4.13
CA GLU A 292 17.50 23.08 5.51
C GLU A 292 18.92 23.62 5.63
N THR A 293 19.09 24.67 6.43
CA THR A 293 20.40 25.28 6.67
C THR A 293 21.18 24.55 7.79
N VAL A 294 20.46 23.86 8.66
CA VAL A 294 21.02 23.04 9.73
C VAL A 294 20.55 21.61 9.53
N LYS A 295 21.44 20.70 9.15
CA LYS A 295 21.10 19.32 8.83
C LYS A 295 20.42 18.62 10.00
N GLY A 296 19.27 17.98 9.72
CA GLY A 296 18.44 17.26 10.68
C GLY A 296 17.47 18.11 11.48
N SER A 297 17.53 19.45 11.34
CA SER A 297 16.61 20.34 12.07
C SER A 297 15.14 20.16 11.68
N VAL A 298 14.89 19.79 10.42
CA VAL A 298 13.53 19.56 9.90
C VAL A 298 12.95 18.27 10.43
N ASP A 299 13.74 17.19 10.48
CA ASP A 299 13.30 15.89 11.02
C ASP A 299 12.94 16.03 12.51
N GLU A 300 13.79 16.70 13.32
CA GLU A 300 13.47 16.97 14.74
C GLU A 300 12.21 17.82 14.93
N ALA A 301 12.02 18.82 14.08
CA ALA A 301 10.84 19.68 14.12
C ALA A 301 9.58 18.92 13.72
N PHE A 302 9.68 18.05 12.70
CA PHE A 302 8.60 17.17 12.27
C PHE A 302 8.17 16.21 13.38
N ASP A 303 9.11 15.55 14.04
CA ASP A 303 8.80 14.63 15.14
C ASP A 303 8.08 15.35 16.28
N LYS A 304 8.55 16.52 16.69
CA LYS A 304 7.88 17.37 17.70
C LYS A 304 6.49 17.81 17.25
N ALA A 305 6.35 18.17 15.97
CA ALA A 305 5.08 18.59 15.38
C ALA A 305 4.07 17.42 15.35
N LEU A 306 4.53 16.25 14.96
CA LEU A 306 3.73 15.02 14.93
C LEU A 306 3.27 14.63 16.35
N ASP A 307 4.18 14.67 17.35
CA ASP A 307 3.85 14.41 18.75
C ASP A 307 2.71 15.30 19.25
N LEU A 308 2.73 16.59 18.92
CA LEU A 308 1.67 17.53 19.33
C LEU A 308 0.31 17.16 18.75
N VAL A 309 0.26 16.69 17.51
CA VAL A 309 -1.00 16.26 16.87
C VAL A 309 -1.50 14.97 17.52
N ILE A 310 -0.61 13.97 17.67
CA ILE A 310 -0.92 12.66 18.26
C ILE A 310 -1.39 12.80 19.71
N ASP A 311 -0.66 13.52 20.54
CA ASP A 311 -1.01 13.79 21.94
C ASP A 311 -2.35 14.51 22.06
N GLY A 312 -2.57 15.49 21.20
CA GLY A 312 -3.84 16.20 21.13
C GLY A 312 -5.00 15.29 20.79
N LEU A 313 -4.79 14.43 19.78
CA LEU A 313 -5.79 13.45 19.33
C LEU A 313 -6.16 12.45 20.44
N GLU A 314 -5.17 11.91 21.12
CA GLU A 314 -5.37 10.96 22.21
C GLU A 314 -6.11 11.58 23.39
N LYS A 315 -5.67 12.74 23.87
CA LYS A 315 -6.19 13.37 25.08
C LYS A 315 -7.54 14.06 24.90
N SER A 316 -7.79 14.67 23.73
CA SER A 316 -8.94 15.57 23.52
C SER A 316 -9.59 15.40 22.13
N GLY A 317 -9.30 14.30 21.43
CA GLY A 317 -9.88 14.00 20.12
C GLY A 317 -9.55 15.04 19.05
N VAL A 318 -10.48 15.26 18.13
CA VAL A 318 -10.29 16.17 16.97
C VAL A 318 -9.93 17.59 17.39
N LEU A 319 -10.54 18.13 18.46
CA LEU A 319 -10.23 19.48 18.95
C LEU A 319 -8.81 19.57 19.51
N GLY A 320 -8.36 18.53 20.19
CA GLY A 320 -6.98 18.44 20.69
C GLY A 320 -5.97 18.35 19.54
N ALA A 321 -6.22 17.49 18.56
CA ALA A 321 -5.40 17.37 17.35
C ALA A 321 -5.30 18.71 16.62
N ARG A 322 -6.42 19.42 16.45
CA ARG A 322 -6.43 20.75 15.81
C ARG A 322 -5.59 21.79 16.56
N LYS A 323 -5.64 21.79 17.90
CA LYS A 323 -4.79 22.67 18.73
C LYS A 323 -3.32 22.29 18.60
N GLY A 324 -3.02 20.99 18.62
CA GLY A 324 -1.67 20.45 18.37
C GLY A 324 -1.15 20.85 17.01
N PHE A 325 -1.95 20.68 15.96
CA PHE A 325 -1.60 21.02 14.59
C PHE A 325 -1.30 22.51 14.39
N LYS A 326 -2.06 23.40 15.04
CA LYS A 326 -1.74 24.84 15.00
C LYS A 326 -0.36 25.15 15.58
N LYS A 327 0.05 24.47 16.67
CA LYS A 327 1.40 24.60 17.23
C LYS A 327 2.43 23.96 16.31
N ALA A 328 2.12 22.80 15.72
CA ALA A 328 2.96 22.09 14.77
C ALA A 328 3.31 22.96 13.56
N ILE A 329 2.32 23.59 12.94
CA ILE A 329 2.55 24.55 11.83
C ILE A 329 3.46 25.72 12.26
N SER A 330 3.32 26.22 13.50
CA SER A 330 4.22 27.26 14.02
C SER A 330 5.66 26.76 14.18
N ILE A 331 5.87 25.52 14.61
CA ILE A 331 7.20 24.90 14.69
C ILE A 331 7.81 24.79 13.30
N MET A 332 7.09 24.20 12.34
CA MET A 332 7.56 24.02 10.96
C MET A 332 7.88 25.38 10.28
N LYS A 333 7.12 26.42 10.58
CA LYS A 333 7.35 27.78 10.03
C LYS A 333 8.65 28.43 10.52
N ASN A 334 9.11 28.07 11.71
CA ASN A 334 10.31 28.68 12.33
C ASN A 334 11.62 27.99 11.92
N ILE A 335 11.55 26.97 11.08
CA ILE A 335 12.75 26.29 10.56
C ILE A 335 13.44 27.21 9.56
N SER A 336 14.78 27.27 9.64
CA SER A 336 15.60 28.00 8.67
C SER A 336 15.90 27.14 7.46
N TYR A 337 15.59 27.66 6.26
CA TYR A 337 15.86 26.99 4.99
C TYR A 337 16.19 28.01 3.90
N ASP A 338 16.96 27.58 2.89
CA ASP A 338 17.34 28.37 1.73
C ASP A 338 16.77 27.76 0.43
N ARG A 339 15.78 28.43 -0.16
CA ARG A 339 15.15 28.06 -1.43
C ARG A 339 15.49 29.03 -2.56
N THR A 340 16.61 29.70 -2.51
CA THR A 340 17.06 30.59 -3.61
C THR A 340 17.29 29.83 -4.91
N ASN A 341 17.78 28.58 -4.81
CA ASN A 341 17.94 27.66 -5.93
C ASN A 341 17.00 26.47 -5.75
N LEU A 342 15.92 26.45 -6.54
CA LEU A 342 14.95 25.36 -6.48
C LEU A 342 15.53 24.09 -7.11
N LYS A 343 15.30 22.97 -6.44
CA LYS A 343 15.65 21.64 -6.92
C LYS A 343 14.57 21.10 -7.85
N PRO A 344 14.90 20.22 -8.80
CA PRO A 344 13.90 19.53 -9.60
C PRO A 344 12.99 18.71 -8.71
N GLN A 345 11.70 18.71 -9.04
CA GLN A 345 10.72 17.92 -8.32
C GLN A 345 10.61 16.53 -8.90
N ILE A 346 10.51 15.51 -8.04
CA ILE A 346 10.21 14.14 -8.40
C ILE A 346 8.97 13.67 -7.64
N LEU A 347 7.98 13.14 -8.37
CA LEU A 347 6.80 12.54 -7.78
C LEU A 347 7.03 11.06 -7.53
N ILE A 348 6.82 10.61 -6.29
CA ILE A 348 6.79 9.21 -5.90
C ILE A 348 5.33 8.78 -5.78
N VAL A 349 4.96 7.75 -6.54
CA VAL A 349 3.64 7.09 -6.48
C VAL A 349 3.84 5.57 -6.53
N GLY A 350 2.80 4.82 -6.34
CA GLY A 350 2.82 3.36 -6.42
C GLY A 350 2.08 2.72 -5.28
N GLU A 351 2.54 1.57 -4.83
CA GLU A 351 1.95 0.83 -3.73
C GLU A 351 2.22 1.55 -2.40
N TYR A 352 1.19 1.67 -1.57
CA TYR A 352 1.20 2.54 -0.40
C TYR A 352 2.26 2.22 0.63
N LEU A 353 2.43 0.94 0.97
CA LEU A 353 3.45 0.59 1.94
C LEU A 353 4.83 0.94 1.40
N LEU A 354 5.10 0.65 0.13
CA LEU A 354 6.37 1.02 -0.50
C LEU A 354 6.59 2.53 -0.54
N ASN A 355 5.54 3.32 -0.73
CA ASN A 355 5.69 4.76 -0.69
C ASN A 355 6.11 5.24 0.70
N PHE A 356 5.40 4.83 1.74
CA PHE A 356 5.50 5.43 3.07
C PHE A 356 6.38 4.66 4.07
N HIS A 357 6.92 3.50 3.71
CA HIS A 357 7.67 2.64 4.62
C HIS A 357 9.17 2.61 4.27
N PRO A 358 10.02 3.38 4.97
CA PRO A 358 11.43 3.55 4.60
C PRO A 358 12.24 2.25 4.68
N GLY A 359 11.84 1.28 5.50
CA GLY A 359 12.48 -0.05 5.53
C GLY A 359 12.13 -0.90 4.31
N ALA A 360 10.94 -0.73 3.72
CA ALA A 360 10.53 -1.45 2.52
C ALA A 360 11.09 -0.82 1.24
N ASN A 361 11.21 0.50 1.19
CA ASN A 361 11.69 1.22 0.00
C ASN A 361 13.18 1.59 0.04
N HIS A 362 13.91 1.12 1.05
CA HIS A 362 15.35 1.39 1.24
C HIS A 362 15.69 2.88 1.39
N ASP A 363 14.88 3.63 2.16
CA ASP A 363 15.06 5.07 2.41
C ASP A 363 15.15 5.90 1.10
N ILE A 364 14.37 5.55 0.09
CA ILE A 364 14.43 6.14 -1.26
C ILE A 364 14.28 7.67 -1.28
N GLU A 365 13.45 8.24 -0.40
CA GLU A 365 13.30 9.69 -0.28
C GLU A 365 14.64 10.35 0.05
N LYS A 366 15.36 9.82 1.05
CA LYS A 366 16.67 10.36 1.46
C LYS A 366 17.68 10.27 0.33
N TYR A 367 17.71 9.12 -0.36
CA TYR A 367 18.59 8.94 -1.51
C TYR A 367 18.35 10.00 -2.59
N LEU A 368 17.10 10.28 -2.93
CA LEU A 368 16.75 11.27 -3.95
C LEU A 368 17.06 12.69 -3.48
N GLU A 369 16.77 13.03 -2.24
CA GLU A 369 17.12 14.35 -1.66
C GLU A 369 18.62 14.61 -1.63
N GLU A 370 19.42 13.61 -1.26
CA GLU A 370 20.88 13.67 -1.31
C GLU A 370 21.41 13.83 -2.74
N ASN A 371 20.67 13.32 -3.73
CA ASN A 371 20.98 13.52 -5.14
C ASN A 371 20.39 14.81 -5.75
N GLY A 372 19.78 15.66 -4.93
CA GLY A 372 19.39 17.01 -5.30
C GLY A 372 17.96 17.18 -5.76
N PHE A 373 17.03 16.28 -5.40
CA PHE A 373 15.61 16.43 -5.69
C PHE A 373 14.81 17.02 -4.53
N GLU A 374 13.68 17.63 -4.85
CA GLU A 374 12.57 17.89 -3.95
C GLU A 374 11.50 16.83 -4.17
N ILE A 375 11.08 16.14 -3.11
CA ILE A 375 10.14 15.03 -3.20
C ILE A 375 8.70 15.53 -3.16
N ILE A 376 7.87 15.00 -4.05
CA ILE A 376 6.41 15.05 -3.98
C ILE A 376 5.95 13.62 -3.77
N GLU A 377 5.00 13.41 -2.87
CA GLU A 377 4.44 12.10 -2.60
C GLU A 377 2.91 12.17 -2.52
N ALA A 378 2.25 11.08 -2.92
CA ALA A 378 0.82 10.91 -2.75
C ALA A 378 0.42 11.01 -1.27
N ARG A 379 -0.83 11.37 -0.98
CA ARG A 379 -1.31 11.57 0.39
C ARG A 379 -1.97 10.33 0.94
N MET A 380 -1.70 10.00 2.20
CA MET A 380 -2.36 8.89 2.89
C MET A 380 -3.88 9.10 2.99
N THR A 381 -4.33 10.34 3.13
CA THR A 381 -5.76 10.67 3.14
C THR A 381 -6.47 10.21 1.88
N ASP A 382 -5.88 10.43 0.70
CA ASP A 382 -6.50 10.10 -0.59
C ASP A 382 -6.63 8.59 -0.78
N VAL A 383 -5.68 7.83 -0.24
CA VAL A 383 -5.71 6.36 -0.18
C VAL A 383 -6.97 5.84 0.52
N ILE A 384 -7.27 6.39 1.69
CA ILE A 384 -8.41 5.96 2.49
C ILE A 384 -9.71 6.52 1.91
N ARG A 385 -9.70 7.80 1.51
CA ARG A 385 -10.83 8.50 0.90
C ARG A 385 -11.30 7.82 -0.38
N LYS A 386 -10.37 7.35 -1.21
CA LYS A 386 -10.65 6.67 -2.47
C LYS A 386 -11.71 5.58 -2.32
N THR A 387 -11.65 4.79 -1.26
CA THR A 387 -12.60 3.69 -1.03
C THR A 387 -14.04 4.18 -0.94
N TYR A 388 -14.28 5.29 -0.25
CA TYR A 388 -15.63 5.87 -0.10
C TYR A 388 -16.09 6.54 -1.39
N PHE A 389 -15.23 7.33 -2.01
CA PHE A 389 -15.47 7.98 -3.30
C PHE A 389 -15.84 6.97 -4.39
N TYR A 390 -15.08 5.88 -4.46
CA TYR A 390 -15.25 4.82 -5.42
C TYR A 390 -16.62 4.11 -5.25
N GLN A 391 -16.98 3.72 -4.03
CA GLN A 391 -18.26 3.06 -3.77
C GLN A 391 -19.45 3.97 -4.11
N ASP A 392 -19.38 5.27 -3.78
CA ASP A 392 -20.40 6.23 -4.17
C ASP A 392 -20.51 6.38 -5.70
N SER A 393 -19.37 6.46 -6.39
CA SER A 393 -19.32 6.55 -7.86
C SER A 393 -19.91 5.33 -8.54
N GLN A 394 -19.55 4.12 -8.12
CA GLN A 394 -20.13 2.89 -8.65
C GLN A 394 -21.65 2.80 -8.42
N ILE A 395 -22.12 3.16 -7.22
CA ILE A 395 -23.54 3.16 -6.92
C ILE A 395 -24.29 4.10 -7.86
N ARG A 396 -23.75 5.27 -8.14
CA ARG A 396 -24.39 6.27 -9.02
C ARG A 396 -24.37 5.85 -10.48
N GLU A 397 -23.24 5.40 -10.99
CA GLU A 397 -23.06 5.12 -12.43
C GLU A 397 -23.65 3.79 -12.86
N TYR A 398 -23.47 2.75 -12.07
CA TYR A 398 -24.00 1.42 -12.38
C TYR A 398 -25.38 1.18 -11.77
N HIS A 399 -25.99 2.20 -11.15
CA HIS A 399 -27.31 2.10 -10.52
C HIS A 399 -27.43 0.90 -9.59
N LEU A 400 -26.37 0.63 -8.82
CA LEU A 400 -26.31 -0.54 -7.94
C LEU A 400 -27.42 -0.47 -6.90
N ASN A 401 -28.16 -1.58 -6.77
CA ASN A 401 -29.21 -1.71 -5.76
C ASN A 401 -28.61 -2.00 -4.38
N LYS A 402 -28.05 -0.98 -3.74
CA LYS A 402 -27.56 -1.04 -2.36
C LYS A 402 -28.60 -0.50 -1.40
N PRO A 403 -28.61 -0.95 -0.12
CA PRO A 403 -29.45 -0.35 0.93
C PRO A 403 -29.23 1.16 1.04
N MET A 404 -30.29 1.90 1.40
CA MET A 404 -30.26 3.36 1.42
C MET A 404 -29.27 3.91 2.46
N ASP A 405 -29.13 3.25 3.60
CA ASP A 405 -28.18 3.58 4.65
C ASP A 405 -26.73 3.49 4.16
N GLN A 406 -26.38 2.46 3.38
CA GLN A 406 -25.06 2.33 2.76
C GLN A 406 -24.79 3.44 1.73
N LYS A 407 -25.79 3.78 0.89
CA LYS A 407 -25.67 4.88 -0.08
C LYS A 407 -25.39 6.21 0.61
N ILE A 408 -26.15 6.49 1.68
CA ILE A 408 -25.96 7.70 2.48
C ILE A 408 -24.59 7.67 3.17
N TRP A 409 -24.17 6.52 3.69
CA TRP A 409 -22.89 6.37 4.38
C TRP A 409 -21.70 6.72 3.49
N PHE A 410 -21.58 6.11 2.31
CA PHE A 410 -20.45 6.37 1.42
C PHE A 410 -20.36 7.83 1.00
N ARG A 411 -21.50 8.43 0.63
CA ARG A 411 -21.56 9.83 0.26
C ARG A 411 -21.21 10.78 1.42
N THR A 412 -21.73 10.52 2.60
CA THR A 412 -21.44 11.36 3.77
C THR A 412 -20.01 11.19 4.24
N ALA A 413 -19.45 9.99 4.17
CA ALA A 413 -18.05 9.74 4.51
C ALA A 413 -17.09 10.54 3.60
N ASP A 414 -17.33 10.58 2.29
CA ASP A 414 -16.55 11.41 1.37
C ASP A 414 -16.63 12.91 1.71
N MET A 415 -17.84 13.42 2.01
CA MET A 415 -18.03 14.81 2.47
C MET A 415 -17.29 15.13 3.77
N PHE A 416 -17.14 14.16 4.68
CA PHE A 416 -16.35 14.33 5.91
C PHE A 416 -14.87 14.59 5.62
N PHE A 417 -14.31 13.97 4.61
CA PHE A 417 -12.93 14.26 4.20
C PHE A 417 -12.79 15.69 3.66
N ASP A 418 -13.74 16.20 2.89
CA ASP A 418 -13.73 17.61 2.45
C ASP A 418 -13.76 18.57 3.64
N LEU A 419 -14.57 18.28 4.66
CA LEU A 419 -14.60 19.08 5.88
C LEU A 419 -13.27 19.00 6.64
N ALA A 420 -12.68 17.82 6.75
CA ALA A 420 -11.38 17.60 7.40
C ALA A 420 -10.27 18.39 6.69
N HIS A 421 -10.23 18.34 5.36
CA HIS A 421 -9.30 19.16 4.56
C HIS A 421 -9.52 20.65 4.79
N SER A 422 -10.76 21.14 4.71
CA SER A 422 -11.07 22.57 4.92
C SER A 422 -10.62 23.09 6.28
N LEU A 423 -10.81 22.30 7.34
CA LEU A 423 -10.36 22.64 8.69
C LEU A 423 -8.83 22.64 8.80
N THR A 424 -8.16 21.70 8.17
CA THR A 424 -6.70 21.61 8.11
C THR A 424 -6.12 22.78 7.33
N ASP A 425 -6.67 23.08 6.14
CA ASP A 425 -6.27 24.20 5.28
C ASP A 425 -6.37 25.54 5.99
N SER A 426 -7.43 25.73 6.80
CA SER A 426 -7.63 26.97 7.55
C SER A 426 -6.47 27.32 8.47
N ILE A 427 -5.74 26.32 8.96
CA ILE A 427 -4.56 26.46 9.82
C ILE A 427 -3.27 26.46 9.00
N ALA A 428 -3.17 25.51 8.05
CA ALA A 428 -1.98 25.29 7.24
C ALA A 428 -1.59 26.48 6.36
N LYS A 429 -2.57 27.29 5.93
CA LYS A 429 -2.36 28.59 5.23
C LYS A 429 -1.45 29.58 5.97
N GLY A 430 -1.20 29.35 7.27
CA GLY A 430 -0.22 30.11 8.05
C GLY A 430 1.24 29.83 7.67
N HIS A 431 1.53 28.75 6.92
CA HIS A 431 2.87 28.41 6.46
C HIS A 431 3.09 28.84 5.00
N PRO A 432 4.21 29.52 4.65
CA PRO A 432 4.43 30.09 3.31
C PRO A 432 4.56 29.05 2.20
N LEU A 433 5.01 27.82 2.51
CA LEU A 433 5.18 26.73 1.53
C LEU A 433 3.94 25.86 1.41
N TYR A 434 2.90 26.11 2.19
CA TYR A 434 1.68 25.32 2.13
C TYR A 434 0.95 25.53 0.80
N LYS A 435 0.46 24.43 0.23
CA LYS A 435 -0.47 24.43 -0.90
C LYS A 435 -1.67 23.53 -0.54
N PRO A 436 -2.90 23.89 -0.91
CA PRO A 436 -4.06 23.03 -0.70
C PRO A 436 -3.90 21.67 -1.38
N ALA A 437 -4.54 20.66 -0.80
CA ALA A 437 -4.61 19.33 -1.41
C ALA A 437 -5.22 19.37 -2.82
N ILE A 438 -4.75 18.54 -3.71
CA ILE A 438 -5.44 18.25 -4.97
C ILE A 438 -6.80 17.63 -4.60
N ARG A 439 -7.85 18.09 -5.23
CA ARG A 439 -9.18 17.53 -4.97
C ARG A 439 -9.30 16.15 -5.62
N MET A 440 -9.98 15.23 -4.95
CA MET A 440 -10.23 13.89 -5.49
C MET A 440 -10.91 13.94 -6.87
N ASP A 441 -11.87 14.86 -7.06
CA ASP A 441 -12.53 15.08 -8.35
C ASP A 441 -11.56 15.47 -9.47
N ASP A 442 -10.51 16.25 -9.16
CA ASP A 442 -9.50 16.66 -10.13
C ASP A 442 -8.57 15.50 -10.49
N LEU A 443 -8.15 14.70 -9.49
CA LEU A 443 -7.36 13.48 -9.73
C LEU A 443 -8.10 12.47 -10.60
N VAL A 444 -9.37 12.26 -10.30
CA VAL A 444 -10.25 11.36 -11.05
C VAL A 444 -10.41 11.84 -12.49
N LYS A 445 -10.70 13.14 -12.68
CA LYS A 445 -10.82 13.75 -14.03
C LYS A 445 -9.51 13.64 -14.81
N ASP A 446 -8.38 13.78 -14.15
CA ASP A 446 -7.07 13.63 -14.78
C ASP A 446 -6.79 12.17 -15.16
N SER A 447 -7.26 11.21 -14.38
CA SER A 447 -7.13 9.77 -14.63
C SER A 447 -8.03 9.23 -15.75
N ASP A 448 -9.26 9.72 -15.87
CA ASP A 448 -10.32 9.20 -16.76
C ASP A 448 -9.89 8.97 -18.22
N PRO A 449 -9.01 9.78 -18.84
CA PRO A 449 -8.54 9.51 -20.20
C PRO A 449 -7.76 8.20 -20.38
N ILE A 450 -7.28 7.61 -19.29
CA ILE A 450 -6.47 6.38 -19.31
C ILE A 450 -7.16 5.24 -18.55
N ILE A 451 -7.62 5.51 -17.33
CA ILE A 451 -8.27 4.56 -16.46
C ILE A 451 -9.56 5.19 -15.95
N HIS A 452 -10.68 4.53 -16.24
CA HIS A 452 -11.99 5.00 -15.80
C HIS A 452 -12.07 5.06 -14.27
N HIS A 453 -12.69 6.10 -13.73
CA HIS A 453 -12.75 6.35 -12.28
C HIS A 453 -13.50 5.30 -11.47
N THR A 454 -14.23 4.40 -12.09
CA THR A 454 -14.83 3.24 -11.44
C THR A 454 -13.89 2.04 -11.30
N PHE A 455 -12.64 2.14 -11.74
CA PHE A 455 -11.63 1.10 -11.55
C PHE A 455 -11.13 1.08 -10.10
N ASP A 456 -11.40 -0.01 -9.38
CA ASP A 456 -11.22 -0.11 -7.92
C ASP A 456 -9.96 -0.85 -7.46
N ALA A 457 -9.32 -1.61 -8.31
CA ALA A 457 -8.21 -2.42 -7.84
C ALA A 457 -7.06 -1.56 -7.28
N GLY A 458 -6.71 -1.81 -6.02
CA GLY A 458 -5.60 -1.19 -5.29
C GLY A 458 -5.58 0.34 -5.38
N GLU A 459 -4.50 0.93 -5.87
CA GLU A 459 -4.29 2.36 -6.02
C GLU A 459 -5.15 2.99 -7.13
N GLY A 460 -5.70 2.15 -8.01
CA GLY A 460 -6.74 2.53 -8.99
C GLY A 460 -6.42 3.78 -9.77
N VAL A 461 -7.27 4.78 -9.63
CA VAL A 461 -7.18 6.07 -10.33
C VAL A 461 -6.11 7.02 -9.76
N LEU A 462 -5.58 6.75 -8.56
CA LEU A 462 -4.65 7.68 -7.90
C LEU A 462 -3.31 7.77 -8.63
N ILE A 463 -2.70 6.65 -9.01
CA ILE A 463 -1.40 6.67 -9.71
C ILE A 463 -1.48 7.47 -11.02
N PRO A 464 -2.38 7.18 -11.98
CA PRO A 464 -2.45 7.97 -13.20
C PRO A 464 -2.90 9.40 -12.95
N GLY A 465 -3.82 9.63 -12.02
CA GLY A 465 -4.30 10.97 -11.67
C GLY A 465 -3.18 11.88 -11.16
N GLU A 466 -2.39 11.40 -10.21
CA GLU A 466 -1.25 12.13 -9.65
C GLU A 466 -0.18 12.42 -10.73
N ILE A 467 0.19 11.42 -11.54
CA ILE A 467 1.19 11.60 -12.61
C ILE A 467 0.69 12.65 -13.61
N ILE A 468 -0.55 12.54 -14.08
CA ILE A 468 -1.10 13.47 -15.07
C ILE A 468 -1.23 14.87 -14.49
N HIS A 469 -1.74 14.99 -13.25
CA HIS A 469 -1.87 16.26 -12.58
C HIS A 469 -0.52 16.98 -12.48
N HIS A 470 0.48 16.31 -11.94
CA HIS A 470 1.81 16.90 -11.75
C HIS A 470 2.55 17.15 -13.08
N ALA A 471 2.36 16.30 -14.09
CA ALA A 471 2.90 16.54 -15.42
C ALA A 471 2.32 17.81 -16.08
N LYS A 472 1.00 18.04 -15.94
CA LYS A 472 0.35 19.28 -16.39
C LYS A 472 0.92 20.53 -15.69
N HIS A 473 1.41 20.39 -14.46
CA HIS A 473 1.98 21.49 -13.67
C HIS A 473 3.52 21.56 -13.73
N GLY A 474 4.13 20.85 -14.69
CA GLY A 474 5.56 21.00 -15.02
C GLY A 474 6.50 20.03 -14.30
N CYS A 475 6.01 19.07 -13.54
CA CYS A 475 6.84 17.99 -13.02
C CYS A 475 7.29 17.09 -14.17
N LYS A 476 8.59 16.79 -14.22
CA LYS A 476 9.17 15.97 -15.29
C LYS A 476 9.55 14.56 -14.82
N TYR A 477 9.79 14.36 -13.53
CA TYR A 477 10.34 13.12 -13.00
C TYR A 477 9.30 12.39 -12.16
N PHE A 478 9.08 11.11 -12.47
CA PHE A 478 8.06 10.26 -11.86
C PHE A 478 8.63 8.90 -11.51
N LEU A 479 8.44 8.49 -10.28
CA LEU A 479 8.88 7.21 -9.77
C LEU A 479 7.66 6.40 -9.34
N ILE A 480 7.53 5.18 -9.85
CA ILE A 480 6.44 4.27 -9.49
C ILE A 480 7.04 3.12 -8.70
N LEU A 481 6.79 3.07 -7.39
CA LEU A 481 7.23 1.98 -6.53
C LEU A 481 6.19 0.87 -6.52
N GLN A 482 6.56 -0.31 -6.99
CA GLN A 482 5.60 -1.40 -7.09
C GLN A 482 6.18 -2.71 -6.58
N PRO A 483 5.42 -3.50 -5.81
CA PRO A 483 5.82 -4.86 -5.47
C PRO A 483 5.79 -5.74 -6.72
N PHE A 484 6.76 -6.63 -6.86
CA PHE A 484 6.72 -7.64 -7.91
C PHE A 484 5.43 -8.46 -7.83
N GLY A 485 4.76 -8.65 -8.95
CA GLY A 485 3.50 -9.40 -9.04
C GLY A 485 2.27 -8.68 -8.44
N CYS A 486 2.37 -7.38 -8.10
CA CYS A 486 1.21 -6.60 -7.66
C CYS A 486 0.28 -6.30 -8.83
N LEU A 487 -0.90 -6.93 -8.87
CA LEU A 487 -1.87 -6.76 -9.96
C LEU A 487 -2.25 -5.30 -10.19
N PRO A 488 -2.73 -4.53 -9.18
CA PRO A 488 -3.12 -3.15 -9.41
C PRO A 488 -1.99 -2.29 -9.97
N ASN A 489 -0.80 -2.37 -9.38
CA ASN A 489 0.34 -1.55 -9.82
C ASN A 489 0.87 -1.92 -11.21
N HIS A 490 0.82 -3.20 -11.59
CA HIS A 490 1.17 -3.60 -12.95
C HIS A 490 0.18 -3.05 -13.98
N VAL A 491 -1.11 -2.95 -13.64
CA VAL A 491 -2.13 -2.37 -14.54
C VAL A 491 -2.03 -0.85 -14.58
N VAL A 492 -2.18 -0.17 -13.42
CA VAL A 492 -2.33 1.29 -13.35
C VAL A 492 -1.02 2.08 -13.20
N GLY A 493 0.09 1.39 -12.96
CA GLY A 493 1.42 1.97 -12.90
C GLY A 493 2.21 1.65 -14.16
N ARG A 494 2.82 0.45 -14.21
CA ARG A 494 3.68 0.03 -15.33
C ARG A 494 2.94 -0.07 -16.66
N GLY A 495 1.73 -0.64 -16.66
CA GLY A 495 0.95 -0.91 -17.86
C GLY A 495 0.58 0.35 -18.64
N ILE A 496 0.33 1.46 -17.93
CA ILE A 496 -0.03 2.74 -18.55
C ILE A 496 1.18 3.63 -18.87
N SER A 497 2.39 3.28 -18.45
CA SER A 497 3.58 4.13 -18.56
C SER A 497 3.88 4.55 -20.00
N LYS A 498 3.65 3.66 -20.99
CA LYS A 498 3.81 3.99 -22.39
C LYS A 498 2.82 5.09 -22.83
N LYS A 499 1.55 4.94 -22.44
CA LYS A 499 0.51 5.92 -22.80
C LYS A 499 0.76 7.28 -22.15
N LEU A 500 1.22 7.29 -20.90
CA LEU A 500 1.61 8.51 -20.20
C LEU A 500 2.77 9.23 -20.91
N LYS A 501 3.79 8.49 -21.38
CA LYS A 501 4.90 9.05 -22.16
C LYS A 501 4.46 9.60 -23.51
N GLU A 502 3.48 8.99 -24.17
CA GLU A 502 2.89 9.53 -25.40
C GLU A 502 2.15 10.85 -25.14
N MET A 503 1.43 10.97 -23.99
CA MET A 503 0.72 12.20 -23.63
C MET A 503 1.65 13.31 -23.14
N TYR A 504 2.71 12.93 -22.43
CA TYR A 504 3.71 13.84 -21.84
C TYR A 504 5.12 13.40 -22.23
N PRO A 505 5.59 13.74 -23.46
CA PRO A 505 6.88 13.26 -23.99
C PRO A 505 8.09 13.65 -23.14
N ASN A 506 8.00 14.75 -22.39
CA ASN A 506 9.07 15.22 -21.51
C ASN A 506 9.05 14.52 -20.12
N ALA A 507 8.05 13.70 -19.83
CA ALA A 507 7.95 12.98 -18.57
C ALA A 507 8.91 11.77 -18.54
N GLN A 508 9.79 11.74 -17.57
CA GLN A 508 10.68 10.62 -17.28
C GLN A 508 10.01 9.75 -16.20
N ILE A 509 9.39 8.66 -16.62
CA ILE A 509 8.65 7.76 -15.75
C ILE A 509 9.46 6.49 -15.56
N LEU A 510 9.82 6.19 -14.31
CA LEU A 510 10.61 5.03 -13.91
C LEU A 510 9.80 4.13 -12.97
N PRO A 511 9.22 3.01 -13.46
CA PRO A 511 8.68 1.97 -12.59
C PRO A 511 9.82 1.14 -11.97
N LEU A 512 9.78 0.94 -10.65
CA LEU A 512 10.71 0.10 -9.89
C LEU A 512 9.98 -1.06 -9.26
N ASP A 513 10.43 -2.28 -9.56
CA ASP A 513 9.90 -3.49 -8.95
C ASP A 513 10.66 -3.79 -7.64
N TYR A 514 9.93 -3.99 -6.57
CA TYR A 514 10.43 -4.38 -5.25
C TYR A 514 10.00 -5.79 -4.91
N ASP A 515 10.95 -6.58 -4.48
CA ASP A 515 10.73 -7.89 -3.87
C ASP A 515 11.67 -8.05 -2.66
N PRO A 516 11.46 -9.03 -1.80
CA PRO A 516 12.26 -9.19 -0.57
C PRO A 516 13.73 -9.53 -0.81
N ASP A 517 14.10 -9.92 -2.04
CA ASP A 517 15.47 -10.27 -2.43
C ASP A 517 16.17 -9.16 -3.23
N VAL A 518 15.45 -8.08 -3.55
CA VAL A 518 16.02 -6.95 -4.27
C VAL A 518 17.08 -6.25 -3.41
N SER A 519 18.31 -6.23 -3.90
CA SER A 519 19.34 -5.39 -3.32
C SER A 519 19.16 -3.94 -3.74
N PHE A 520 19.41 -3.01 -2.83
CA PHE A 520 19.36 -1.59 -3.14
C PHE A 520 20.25 -1.21 -4.33
N ALA A 521 21.38 -1.90 -4.53
CA ALA A 521 22.27 -1.67 -5.67
C ALA A 521 21.55 -1.81 -7.03
N ASN A 522 20.64 -2.75 -7.18
CA ASN A 522 19.86 -2.90 -8.43
C ASN A 522 18.88 -1.74 -8.63
N ILE A 523 18.26 -1.28 -7.55
CA ILE A 523 17.37 -0.12 -7.56
C ILE A 523 18.18 1.14 -7.84
N GLU A 524 19.31 1.31 -7.16
CA GLU A 524 20.21 2.44 -7.29
C GLU A 524 20.73 2.62 -8.73
N ASN A 525 21.15 1.53 -9.39
CA ASN A 525 21.61 1.58 -10.78
C ASN A 525 20.54 2.16 -11.73
N ARG A 526 19.27 1.84 -11.49
CA ARG A 526 18.16 2.40 -12.28
C ARG A 526 17.87 3.85 -11.93
N LEU A 527 17.96 4.21 -10.65
CA LEU A 527 17.80 5.58 -10.17
C LEU A 527 18.92 6.49 -10.66
N GLN A 528 20.15 6.01 -10.72
CA GLN A 528 21.30 6.79 -11.19
C GLN A 528 21.10 7.31 -12.61
N MET A 529 20.47 6.52 -13.51
CA MET A 529 20.15 7.00 -14.86
C MET A 529 19.19 8.20 -14.82
N LEU A 530 18.15 8.14 -13.98
CA LEU A 530 17.20 9.25 -13.84
C LEU A 530 17.87 10.46 -13.19
N VAL A 531 18.72 10.25 -12.18
CA VAL A 531 19.49 11.30 -11.51
C VAL A 531 20.47 11.98 -12.47
N MET A 532 21.17 11.20 -13.29
CA MET A 532 22.11 11.75 -14.30
C MET A 532 21.37 12.59 -15.34
N ASN A 533 20.26 12.11 -15.85
CA ASN A 533 19.45 12.88 -16.81
C ASN A 533 18.96 14.20 -16.20
N ALA A 534 18.48 14.17 -14.96
CA ALA A 534 18.04 15.39 -14.27
C ALA A 534 19.19 16.39 -14.05
N LYS A 535 20.37 15.91 -13.65
CA LYS A 535 21.55 16.77 -13.48
C LYS A 535 22.01 17.40 -14.80
N GLN A 536 21.94 16.64 -15.89
CA GLN A 536 22.29 17.16 -17.22
C GLN A 536 21.28 18.22 -17.69
N GLU A 537 19.97 17.98 -17.55
CA GLU A 537 18.95 18.97 -17.90
C GLU A 537 19.12 20.28 -17.11
N ILE A 538 19.44 20.20 -15.81
CA ILE A 538 19.68 21.38 -14.97
C ILE A 538 20.89 22.17 -15.50
N LEU A 539 21.96 21.49 -15.89
CA LEU A 539 23.15 22.14 -16.46
C LEU A 539 22.81 22.85 -17.76
N GLU A 540 22.08 22.21 -18.67
CA GLU A 540 21.64 22.78 -19.94
C GLU A 540 20.71 23.99 -19.74
N GLU A 541 19.75 23.91 -18.81
CA GLU A 541 18.87 25.04 -18.48
C GLU A 541 19.62 26.22 -17.88
N ASN A 542 20.63 25.96 -17.04
CA ASN A 542 21.47 27.01 -16.46
C ASN A 542 22.34 27.69 -17.54
N GLU A 543 22.97 26.91 -18.42
CA GLU A 543 23.75 27.45 -19.55
C GLU A 543 22.87 28.30 -20.49
N GLU A 544 21.66 27.84 -20.77
CA GLU A 544 20.73 28.58 -21.63
C GLU A 544 20.27 29.88 -20.94
N ARG A 545 20.05 29.86 -19.63
CA ARG A 545 19.72 31.05 -18.81
C ARG A 545 20.86 32.06 -18.85
N ASP A 546 22.08 31.60 -18.72
CA ASP A 546 23.25 32.48 -18.75
C ASP A 546 23.51 33.04 -20.17
N ARG A 547 23.29 32.24 -21.22
CA ARG A 547 23.30 32.72 -22.60
C ARG A 547 22.25 33.82 -22.85
N ARG A 548 21.02 33.63 -22.37
CA ARG A 548 19.95 34.63 -22.48
C ARG A 548 20.27 35.90 -21.68
N ARG A 549 20.86 35.81 -20.50
CA ARG A 549 21.33 36.94 -19.70
C ARG A 549 22.44 37.69 -20.41
N SER A 550 23.43 37.01 -20.95
CA SER A 550 24.53 37.60 -21.70
C SER A 550 24.02 38.29 -22.98
N HIS A 551 23.08 37.70 -23.71
CA HIS A 551 22.47 38.31 -24.89
C HIS A 551 21.67 39.57 -24.52
N HIS A 552 20.93 39.57 -23.44
CA HIS A 552 20.19 40.74 -22.96
C HIS A 552 21.11 41.88 -22.52
N TYR A 553 22.26 41.53 -21.91
CA TYR A 553 23.29 42.50 -21.53
C TYR A 553 23.92 43.14 -22.77
N MET A 554 24.27 42.35 -23.79
CA MET A 554 24.81 42.87 -25.08
C MET A 554 23.80 43.74 -25.83
N GLU A 555 22.51 43.40 -25.83
CA GLU A 555 21.49 44.24 -26.45
C GLU A 555 21.26 45.55 -25.66
N SER A 556 21.31 45.53 -24.32
CA SER A 556 21.19 46.74 -23.50
C SER A 556 22.38 47.68 -23.70
N ASP A 557 23.59 47.12 -23.81
CA ASP A 557 24.81 47.89 -24.11
C ASP A 557 24.78 48.48 -25.53
N LYS A 558 24.31 47.74 -26.55
CA LYS A 558 24.10 48.29 -27.90
C LYS A 558 23.06 49.41 -27.91
N LYS A 559 21.98 49.28 -27.20
CA LYS A 559 20.96 50.37 -27.05
C LYS A 559 21.51 51.57 -26.33
N THR A 560 22.33 51.38 -25.30
CA THR A 560 23.00 52.47 -24.55
C THR A 560 24.07 53.14 -25.39
N TYR A 561 24.84 52.36 -26.15
CA TYR A 561 25.84 52.88 -27.10
C TYR A 561 25.18 53.68 -28.24
N HIS A 562 24.09 53.21 -28.83
CA HIS A 562 23.31 53.95 -29.84
C HIS A 562 22.69 55.22 -29.28
N ARG A 563 22.17 55.21 -28.06
CA ARG A 563 21.69 56.45 -27.39
C ARG A 563 22.81 57.45 -27.16
N LYS A 564 24.00 57.01 -26.75
CA LYS A 564 25.16 57.92 -26.56
C LYS A 564 25.73 58.44 -27.90
N LYS A 565 25.65 57.71 -28.99
CA LYS A 565 26.24 58.09 -30.26
C LYS A 565 25.31 58.89 -31.19
N TYR A 566 23.98 58.79 -30.99
CA TYR A 566 22.97 59.43 -31.85
C TYR A 566 21.92 60.21 -31.00
N GLY A 567 22.28 60.59 -29.80
CA GLY A 567 21.45 61.49 -28.98
C GLY A 567 21.37 62.85 -29.59
N VAL A 568 20.44 63.02 -30.47
CA VAL A 568 20.05 64.35 -30.98
C VAL A 568 19.22 65.02 -29.92
N GLU A 569 19.73 66.14 -29.39
CA GLU A 569 18.97 67.12 -28.67
C GLU A 569 17.69 67.48 -29.43
N LYS A 570 16.56 67.19 -28.87
CA LYS A 570 15.35 67.93 -29.19
C LYS A 570 15.30 69.13 -28.24
N THR A 571 15.96 70.23 -28.67
CA THR A 571 15.69 71.57 -28.17
C THR A 571 14.21 71.89 -28.35
N SER A 572 13.55 72.15 -27.25
CA SER A 572 12.28 72.83 -27.18
C SER A 572 12.41 74.23 -27.85
N GLY A 573 11.57 74.48 -28.83
CA GLY A 573 11.38 75.81 -29.36
C GLY A 573 9.89 76.13 -29.42
N VAL A 574 9.47 77.09 -28.55
CA VAL A 574 8.28 77.96 -28.54
C VAL A 574 6.93 77.28 -28.41
#